data_67287c60411ab58f8843aea59e23e9da
#
_entry.id   67287c60411ab58f8843aea59e23e9da
#
_cell.length_a   1.000
_cell.length_b   1.000
_cell.length_c   1.000
_cell.angle_alpha   90.00
_cell.angle_beta   90.00
_cell.angle_gamma   90.00
#
_symmetry.space_group_name_H-M   'P 1'
#
loop_
_entity.id
_entity.type
_entity.pdbx_description
1 polymer ?
#
loop_
_entity_poly.entity_id
_entity_poly.type
_entity_poly.pdbx_seq_one_letter_code
_entity_poly.pdbx_strand_id
1 'polypeptide(L)'
;MKMNFLRKLPTPQEIKNLYPLSDNLVAIKQKNDEEIQKVFKGESDKFILVIGPCSADREDAVIDYIKRLRKVQELVKDEIVIIPRIYTNKPRTTGAGYKGMLHQPNPLSQPDMLKGLISIRKLHMRALEETGFSCADEMLYPENHRYLSDLLSYVAVGARSVEDQQHRLTASGLDIPVGMKNPTSGELSVMMNSINAAHHSHTFIYRGWEVVSEGNDLTHAILRGYVDKLGRSHPNYHYEDLIALCENYKASGLKNPGVIVDTNHSNSNKQWYEQIRIAKEIINSTLQNEEVYKLVKGLMIESYIEDGSQKLEEGVYGKSITDPCLGRNKTEQLILDIAELRRKHRK
;
A
#
# COMPACT_ATOMS: atom_id res chain seq x y z
N MET A 1 -13.11 -4.05 -33.23
CA MET A 1 -12.46 -3.51 -32.02
C MET A 1 -12.17 -2.03 -32.23
N LYS A 2 -12.53 -1.16 -31.29
CA LYS A 2 -12.29 0.30 -31.41
C LYS A 2 -11.06 0.70 -30.59
N MET A 3 -9.92 0.06 -30.81
CA MET A 3 -8.65 0.33 -30.16
C MET A 3 -7.56 0.55 -31.21
N ASN A 4 -6.74 1.55 -31.01
CA ASN A 4 -5.57 1.84 -31.85
C ASN A 4 -4.33 1.29 -31.14
N PHE A 5 -3.62 0.36 -31.76
CA PHE A 5 -2.36 -0.17 -31.25
C PHE A 5 -1.24 0.82 -31.60
N LEU A 6 -0.76 1.57 -30.59
CA LEU A 6 0.24 2.63 -30.79
C LEU A 6 1.65 2.06 -30.95
N ARG A 7 2.04 1.15 -30.05
CA ARG A 7 3.36 0.48 -30.02
C ARG A 7 3.31 -0.76 -29.15
N LYS A 8 4.20 -1.71 -29.41
CA LYS A 8 4.47 -2.82 -28.49
C LYS A 8 5.33 -2.29 -27.33
N LEU A 9 4.94 -2.58 -26.10
CA LEU A 9 5.74 -2.27 -24.91
C LEU A 9 6.74 -3.40 -24.65
N PRO A 10 7.93 -3.09 -24.10
CA PRO A 10 8.86 -4.13 -23.66
C PRO A 10 8.23 -5.01 -22.57
N THR A 11 8.60 -6.25 -22.55
CA THR A 11 8.18 -7.20 -21.53
C THR A 11 8.77 -6.83 -20.15
N PRO A 12 8.17 -7.28 -19.04
CA PRO A 12 8.77 -7.11 -17.72
C PRO A 12 10.21 -7.61 -17.64
N GLN A 13 10.52 -8.73 -18.28
CA GLN A 13 11.88 -9.28 -18.29
C GLN A 13 12.88 -8.39 -19.04
N GLU A 14 12.49 -7.83 -20.19
CA GLU A 14 13.33 -6.88 -20.92
C GLU A 14 13.64 -5.63 -20.09
N ILE A 15 12.64 -5.07 -19.40
CA ILE A 15 12.85 -3.92 -18.51
C ILE A 15 13.73 -4.28 -17.30
N LYS A 16 13.54 -5.46 -16.69
CA LYS A 16 14.41 -5.94 -15.59
C LYS A 16 15.85 -6.14 -16.04
N ASN A 17 16.06 -6.66 -17.24
CA ASN A 17 17.40 -6.84 -17.82
C ASN A 17 18.09 -5.50 -18.15
N LEU A 18 17.32 -4.47 -18.55
CA LEU A 18 17.85 -3.12 -18.80
C LEU A 18 18.20 -2.39 -17.50
N TYR A 19 17.50 -2.68 -16.42
CA TYR A 19 17.67 -2.10 -15.09
C TYR A 19 17.73 -3.21 -14.02
N PRO A 20 18.81 -4.00 -13.98
CA PRO A 20 18.94 -5.11 -13.04
C PRO A 20 19.23 -4.61 -11.62
N LEU A 21 18.82 -5.40 -10.64
CA LEU A 21 19.27 -5.22 -9.26
C LEU A 21 20.64 -5.87 -9.08
N SER A 22 21.50 -5.22 -8.29
CA SER A 22 22.73 -5.86 -7.81
C SER A 22 22.40 -6.89 -6.73
N ASP A 23 23.31 -7.87 -6.53
CA ASP A 23 23.15 -8.91 -5.51
C ASP A 23 22.98 -8.31 -4.11
N ASN A 24 23.65 -7.18 -3.82
CA ASN A 24 23.48 -6.47 -2.56
C ASN A 24 22.06 -5.92 -2.38
N LEU A 25 21.46 -5.34 -3.42
CA LEU A 25 20.09 -4.82 -3.35
C LEU A 25 19.05 -5.95 -3.23
N VAL A 26 19.30 -7.07 -3.90
CA VAL A 26 18.48 -8.29 -3.73
C VAL A 26 18.51 -8.76 -2.27
N ALA A 27 19.70 -8.84 -1.66
CA ALA A 27 19.86 -9.26 -0.26
C ALA A 27 19.16 -8.26 0.72
N ILE A 28 19.27 -6.95 0.46
CA ILE A 28 18.57 -5.93 1.27
C ILE A 28 17.04 -6.12 1.16
N LYS A 29 16.54 -6.30 -0.06
CA LYS A 29 15.10 -6.52 -0.29
C LYS A 29 14.62 -7.79 0.41
N GLN A 30 15.35 -8.89 0.30
CA GLN A 30 15.01 -10.14 0.97
C GLN A 30 14.93 -9.98 2.50
N LYS A 31 15.88 -9.29 3.10
CA LYS A 31 15.85 -8.99 4.55
C LYS A 31 14.61 -8.17 4.94
N ASN A 32 14.25 -7.17 4.12
CA ASN A 32 13.04 -6.38 4.36
C ASN A 32 11.78 -7.24 4.25
N ASP A 33 11.70 -8.12 3.24
CA ASP A 33 10.57 -9.04 3.07
C ASP A 33 10.39 -9.96 4.29
N GLU A 34 11.49 -10.55 4.76
CA GLU A 34 11.49 -11.43 5.94
C GLU A 34 11.01 -10.68 7.20
N GLU A 35 11.46 -9.44 7.41
CA GLU A 35 11.04 -8.62 8.56
C GLU A 35 9.54 -8.31 8.49
N ILE A 36 9.04 -7.91 7.32
CA ILE A 36 7.62 -7.62 7.11
C ILE A 36 6.76 -8.88 7.27
N GLN A 37 7.17 -9.98 6.67
CA GLN A 37 6.45 -11.26 6.76
C GLN A 37 6.31 -11.75 8.20
N LYS A 38 7.36 -11.62 9.02
CA LYS A 38 7.32 -11.98 10.45
C LYS A 38 6.21 -11.25 11.21
N VAL A 39 5.95 -9.97 10.89
CA VAL A 39 4.86 -9.23 11.52
C VAL A 39 3.50 -9.82 11.13
N PHE A 40 3.27 -10.12 9.84
CA PHE A 40 2.02 -10.71 9.39
C PHE A 40 1.80 -12.13 9.95
N LYS A 41 2.86 -12.93 10.08
CA LYS A 41 2.82 -14.27 10.67
C LYS A 41 2.67 -14.25 12.20
N GLY A 42 2.76 -13.09 12.84
CA GLY A 42 2.72 -12.98 14.31
C GLY A 42 4.01 -13.44 15.00
N GLU A 43 5.10 -13.54 14.26
CA GLU A 43 6.45 -13.90 14.75
C GLU A 43 7.22 -12.67 15.25
N SER A 44 6.66 -11.48 15.05
CA SER A 44 7.22 -10.21 15.49
C SER A 44 6.10 -9.29 16.00
N ASP A 45 6.34 -8.65 17.14
CA ASP A 45 5.43 -7.66 17.73
C ASP A 45 5.61 -6.25 17.16
N LYS A 46 6.45 -6.07 16.13
CA LYS A 46 6.59 -4.78 15.48
C LYS A 46 5.29 -4.38 14.79
N PHE A 47 5.13 -3.08 14.60
CA PHE A 47 3.95 -2.49 14.00
C PHE A 47 4.30 -1.91 12.62
N ILE A 48 3.49 -2.19 11.61
CA ILE A 48 3.76 -1.75 10.24
C ILE A 48 3.17 -0.36 10.01
N LEU A 49 3.96 0.53 9.40
CA LEU A 49 3.47 1.79 8.85
C LEU A 49 3.72 1.84 7.34
N VAL A 50 2.65 1.66 6.56
CA VAL A 50 2.67 1.88 5.10
C VAL A 50 2.42 3.36 4.88
N ILE A 51 3.48 4.14 4.62
CA ILE A 51 3.42 5.59 4.71
C ILE A 51 4.10 6.31 3.54
N GLY A 52 3.41 7.26 2.94
CA GLY A 52 3.92 8.05 1.81
C GLY A 52 2.83 8.82 1.08
N PRO A 53 3.16 9.52 -0.02
CA PRO A 53 2.21 10.35 -0.75
C PRO A 53 1.02 9.56 -1.29
N CYS A 54 -0.10 10.24 -1.49
CA CYS A 54 -1.30 9.65 -2.10
C CYS A 54 -1.00 9.05 -3.48
N SER A 55 -0.17 9.74 -4.27
CA SER A 55 0.42 9.24 -5.52
C SER A 55 1.83 9.81 -5.70
N ALA A 56 2.74 8.99 -6.25
CA ALA A 56 4.04 9.46 -6.67
C ALA A 56 3.87 10.36 -7.91
N ASP A 57 4.36 11.59 -7.82
CA ASP A 57 4.24 12.61 -8.88
C ASP A 57 5.60 13.10 -9.37
N ARG A 58 6.57 13.26 -8.47
CA ARG A 58 7.92 13.75 -8.74
C ARG A 58 8.96 12.87 -8.07
N GLU A 59 9.85 12.29 -8.88
CA GLU A 59 10.89 11.38 -8.39
C GLU A 59 11.77 12.00 -7.29
N ASP A 60 12.24 13.23 -7.51
CA ASP A 60 13.11 13.95 -6.58
C ASP A 60 12.44 14.19 -5.21
N ALA A 61 11.19 14.63 -5.21
CA ALA A 61 10.43 14.90 -3.98
C ALA A 61 10.07 13.59 -3.23
N VAL A 62 9.73 12.53 -3.96
CA VAL A 62 9.44 11.21 -3.36
C VAL A 62 10.70 10.65 -2.69
N ILE A 63 11.85 10.69 -3.35
CA ILE A 63 13.13 10.23 -2.77
C ILE A 63 13.55 11.08 -1.57
N ASP A 64 13.42 12.41 -1.63
CA ASP A 64 13.70 13.29 -0.48
C ASP A 64 12.81 12.91 0.72
N TYR A 65 11.52 12.69 0.49
CA TYR A 65 10.60 12.27 1.53
C TYR A 65 11.01 10.92 2.16
N ILE A 66 11.35 9.92 1.35
CA ILE A 66 11.74 8.58 1.83
C ILE A 66 13.06 8.63 2.61
N LYS A 67 14.02 9.45 2.19
CA LYS A 67 15.27 9.69 2.97
C LYS A 67 15.00 10.24 4.37
N ARG A 68 13.98 11.08 4.51
CA ARG A 68 13.54 11.58 5.83
C ARG A 68 12.88 10.48 6.65
N LEU A 69 12.04 9.65 6.03
CA LEU A 69 11.48 8.46 6.69
C LEU A 69 12.56 7.50 7.19
N ARG A 70 13.66 7.33 6.43
CA ARG A 70 14.77 6.47 6.85
C ARG A 70 15.40 6.94 8.16
N LYS A 71 15.57 8.26 8.32
CA LYS A 71 16.09 8.81 9.58
C LYS A 71 15.18 8.50 10.77
N VAL A 72 13.86 8.62 10.58
CA VAL A 72 12.88 8.33 11.63
C VAL A 72 12.85 6.82 11.93
N GLN A 73 12.95 5.96 10.90
CA GLN A 73 13.01 4.50 11.06
C GLN A 73 14.12 4.06 12.03
N GLU A 74 15.29 4.68 11.98
CA GLU A 74 16.39 4.35 12.90
C GLU A 74 16.06 4.62 14.37
N LEU A 75 15.18 5.59 14.64
CA LEU A 75 14.74 5.95 16.00
C LEU A 75 13.67 5.00 16.55
N VAL A 76 12.94 4.31 15.67
CA VAL A 76 11.78 3.49 16.03
C VAL A 76 11.88 2.03 15.56
N LYS A 77 13.04 1.61 15.12
CA LYS A 77 13.27 0.29 14.49
C LYS A 77 12.92 -0.91 15.35
N ASP A 78 12.89 -0.74 16.66
CA ASP A 78 12.56 -1.83 17.59
C ASP A 78 11.05 -2.03 17.72
N GLU A 79 10.24 -1.00 17.46
CA GLU A 79 8.79 -1.01 17.58
C GLU A 79 8.07 -1.00 16.24
N ILE A 80 8.67 -0.38 15.20
CA ILE A 80 7.98 -0.07 13.95
C ILE A 80 8.80 -0.54 12.74
N VAL A 81 8.11 -1.10 11.75
CA VAL A 81 8.61 -1.32 10.39
C VAL A 81 7.92 -0.33 9.46
N ILE A 82 8.68 0.60 8.88
CA ILE A 82 8.18 1.53 7.88
C ILE A 82 8.30 0.89 6.50
N ILE A 83 7.19 0.88 5.75
CA ILE A 83 7.14 0.52 4.34
C ILE A 83 6.77 1.79 3.57
N PRO A 84 7.70 2.42 2.86
CA PRO A 84 7.37 3.62 2.10
C PRO A 84 6.31 3.32 1.03
N ARG A 85 5.26 4.13 1.00
CA ARG A 85 4.20 4.06 0.02
C ARG A 85 4.61 4.87 -1.21
N ILE A 86 4.95 4.20 -2.30
CA ILE A 86 5.22 4.79 -3.61
C ILE A 86 4.14 4.32 -4.57
N TYR A 87 2.96 4.90 -4.48
CA TYR A 87 1.86 4.54 -5.38
C TYR A 87 2.06 5.20 -6.74
N THR A 88 2.45 4.39 -7.71
CA THR A 88 2.76 4.83 -9.08
C THR A 88 1.54 4.87 -9.99
N ASN A 89 0.40 4.40 -9.50
CA ASN A 89 -0.89 4.41 -10.17
C ASN A 89 -1.93 5.16 -9.35
N LYS A 90 -2.87 5.80 -10.03
CA LYS A 90 -4.02 6.43 -9.39
C LYS A 90 -5.30 6.02 -10.11
N PRO A 91 -6.10 5.12 -9.53
CA PRO A 91 -7.40 4.76 -10.10
C PRO A 91 -8.34 5.97 -10.09
N ARG A 92 -9.00 6.22 -11.22
CA ARG A 92 -9.93 7.34 -11.39
C ARG A 92 -11.30 6.82 -11.78
N THR A 93 -12.30 7.05 -10.94
CA THR A 93 -13.68 6.61 -11.16
C THR A 93 -14.27 7.17 -12.45
N THR A 94 -14.00 8.44 -12.75
CA THR A 94 -14.51 9.13 -13.94
C THR A 94 -13.50 9.15 -15.09
N GLY A 95 -12.29 8.62 -14.88
CA GLY A 95 -11.20 8.66 -15.86
C GLY A 95 -10.49 10.03 -15.97
N ALA A 96 -10.94 11.07 -15.28
CA ALA A 96 -10.33 12.40 -15.31
C ALA A 96 -9.23 12.59 -14.26
N GLY A 97 -8.28 13.50 -14.51
CA GLY A 97 -7.18 13.88 -13.62
C GLY A 97 -5.93 13.00 -13.76
N TYR A 98 -4.93 13.28 -12.94
CA TYR A 98 -3.64 12.57 -12.93
C TYR A 98 -3.82 11.09 -12.64
N LYS A 99 -3.28 10.23 -13.50
CA LYS A 99 -3.46 8.77 -13.45
C LYS A 99 -2.26 8.02 -12.83
N GLY A 100 -1.30 8.75 -12.28
CA GLY A 100 -0.08 8.19 -11.70
C GLY A 100 1.11 8.19 -12.67
N MET A 101 2.30 7.99 -12.10
CA MET A 101 3.58 8.06 -12.83
C MET A 101 3.69 7.02 -13.96
N LEU A 102 3.05 5.85 -13.81
CA LEU A 102 3.02 4.85 -14.88
C LEU A 102 2.41 5.40 -16.18
N HIS A 103 1.38 6.21 -16.09
CA HIS A 103 0.71 6.78 -17.25
C HIS A 103 1.32 8.11 -17.67
N GLN A 104 1.68 8.93 -16.70
CA GLN A 104 2.13 10.31 -16.85
C GLN A 104 3.35 10.57 -15.96
N PRO A 105 4.57 10.12 -16.37
CA PRO A 105 5.80 10.35 -15.59
C PRO A 105 6.10 11.83 -15.40
N ASN A 106 5.65 12.70 -16.30
CA ASN A 106 5.51 14.13 -16.06
C ASN A 106 4.01 14.46 -16.01
N PRO A 107 3.48 14.87 -14.85
CA PRO A 107 2.05 15.13 -14.67
C PRO A 107 1.45 16.19 -15.61
N LEU A 108 2.28 17.10 -16.13
CA LEU A 108 1.88 18.16 -17.07
C LEU A 108 1.93 17.72 -18.56
N SER A 109 2.44 16.52 -18.82
CA SER A 109 2.59 16.01 -20.19
C SER A 109 1.49 15.04 -20.58
N GLN A 110 1.39 14.75 -21.89
CA GLN A 110 0.55 13.69 -22.41
C GLN A 110 1.02 12.32 -21.88
N PRO A 111 0.13 11.31 -21.78
CA PRO A 111 0.49 9.97 -21.36
C PRO A 111 1.61 9.35 -22.19
N ASP A 112 2.59 8.72 -21.53
CA ASP A 112 3.66 7.95 -22.16
C ASP A 112 3.96 6.69 -21.33
N MET A 113 3.31 5.58 -21.67
CA MET A 113 3.42 4.32 -20.94
C MET A 113 4.83 3.73 -20.95
N LEU A 114 5.62 3.92 -22.00
CA LEU A 114 7.00 3.41 -22.06
C LEU A 114 7.89 4.16 -21.07
N LYS A 115 7.85 5.48 -21.09
CA LYS A 115 8.55 6.29 -20.09
C LYS A 115 8.04 6.01 -18.69
N GLY A 116 6.73 5.81 -18.54
CA GLY A 116 6.11 5.44 -17.27
C GLY A 116 6.68 4.16 -16.68
N LEU A 117 6.74 3.08 -17.44
CA LEU A 117 7.32 1.80 -17.00
C LEU A 117 8.77 1.93 -16.55
N ILE A 118 9.57 2.70 -17.28
CA ILE A 118 10.97 2.98 -16.92
C ILE A 118 11.04 3.84 -15.65
N SER A 119 10.21 4.88 -15.55
CA SER A 119 10.22 5.81 -14.42
C SER A 119 9.83 5.13 -13.10
N ILE A 120 8.77 4.31 -13.11
CA ILE A 120 8.34 3.61 -11.88
C ILE A 120 9.40 2.62 -11.40
N ARG A 121 10.05 1.88 -12.33
CA ARG A 121 11.13 0.97 -11.96
C ARG A 121 12.33 1.71 -11.38
N LYS A 122 12.79 2.78 -12.04
CA LYS A 122 13.90 3.60 -11.56
C LYS A 122 13.62 4.22 -10.19
N LEU A 123 12.40 4.72 -9.98
CA LEU A 123 11.99 5.30 -8.70
C LEU A 123 12.08 4.27 -7.56
N HIS A 124 11.54 3.06 -7.74
CA HIS A 124 11.62 2.00 -6.73
C HIS A 124 13.06 1.50 -6.53
N MET A 125 13.87 1.40 -7.60
CA MET A 125 15.30 1.06 -7.48
C MET A 125 16.05 2.09 -6.67
N ARG A 126 15.87 3.39 -6.97
CA ARG A 126 16.51 4.49 -6.22
C ARG A 126 16.08 4.49 -4.75
N ALA A 127 14.80 4.23 -4.46
CA ALA A 127 14.33 4.12 -3.09
C ALA A 127 15.10 3.03 -2.32
N LEU A 128 15.25 1.85 -2.92
CA LEU A 128 16.02 0.75 -2.33
C LEU A 128 17.51 1.08 -2.20
N GLU A 129 18.13 1.63 -3.26
CA GLU A 129 19.55 1.93 -3.32
C GLU A 129 19.95 3.05 -2.36
N GLU A 130 19.19 4.15 -2.33
CA GLU A 130 19.54 5.34 -1.57
C GLU A 130 19.10 5.29 -0.10
N THR A 131 18.16 4.40 0.24
CA THR A 131 17.57 4.35 1.60
C THR A 131 17.54 2.97 2.23
N GLY A 132 17.74 1.91 1.46
CA GLY A 132 17.59 0.52 1.93
C GLY A 132 16.14 0.09 2.14
N PHE A 133 15.15 0.91 1.81
CA PHE A 133 13.75 0.52 1.87
C PHE A 133 13.30 -0.16 0.58
N SER A 134 12.68 -1.32 0.69
CA SER A 134 11.75 -1.81 -0.31
C SER A 134 10.34 -1.30 0.00
N CYS A 135 9.59 -0.98 -1.03
CA CYS A 135 8.42 -0.11 -0.90
C CYS A 135 7.10 -0.83 -1.21
N ALA A 136 5.99 -0.13 -0.99
CA ALA A 136 4.65 -0.56 -1.35
C ALA A 136 4.16 0.16 -2.61
N ASP A 137 3.42 -0.55 -3.47
CA ASP A 137 2.66 0.05 -4.57
C ASP A 137 1.24 -0.54 -4.65
N GLU A 138 0.33 0.16 -5.33
CA GLU A 138 -1.03 -0.34 -5.61
C GLU A 138 -1.04 -1.06 -6.96
N MET A 139 -1.47 -2.30 -6.96
CA MET A 139 -1.67 -3.09 -8.17
C MET A 139 -2.95 -2.64 -8.88
N LEU A 140 -2.85 -1.61 -9.73
CA LEU A 140 -3.98 -1.12 -10.52
C LEU A 140 -4.40 -2.13 -11.57
N TYR A 141 -3.42 -2.70 -12.28
CA TYR A 141 -3.59 -3.91 -13.11
C TYR A 141 -2.53 -4.95 -12.74
N PRO A 142 -2.85 -6.24 -12.87
CA PRO A 142 -1.85 -7.31 -12.64
C PRO A 142 -0.59 -7.18 -13.51
N GLU A 143 -0.70 -6.60 -14.72
CA GLU A 143 0.42 -6.41 -15.62
C GLU A 143 1.49 -5.46 -15.09
N ASN A 144 1.13 -4.35 -14.43
CA ASN A 144 2.13 -3.37 -13.97
C ASN A 144 2.95 -3.89 -12.79
N HIS A 145 2.37 -4.72 -11.92
CA HIS A 145 3.09 -5.37 -10.83
C HIS A 145 4.32 -6.15 -11.31
N ARG A 146 4.24 -6.81 -12.47
CA ARG A 146 5.31 -7.63 -13.02
C ARG A 146 6.62 -6.87 -13.26
N TYR A 147 6.54 -5.57 -13.59
CA TYR A 147 7.71 -4.71 -13.81
C TYR A 147 8.44 -4.35 -12.51
N LEU A 148 7.78 -4.52 -11.36
CA LEU A 148 8.24 -4.16 -10.02
C LEU A 148 8.32 -5.35 -9.06
N SER A 149 8.00 -6.59 -9.50
CA SER A 149 7.86 -7.75 -8.61
C SER A 149 9.12 -8.13 -7.84
N ASP A 150 10.29 -7.75 -8.33
CA ASP A 150 11.60 -7.93 -7.67
C ASP A 150 12.01 -6.75 -6.76
N LEU A 151 11.15 -5.75 -6.61
CA LEU A 151 11.40 -4.51 -5.87
C LEU A 151 10.42 -4.27 -4.72
N LEU A 152 9.16 -4.72 -4.88
CA LEU A 152 8.10 -4.47 -3.91
C LEU A 152 8.14 -5.48 -2.77
N SER A 153 7.92 -5.01 -1.55
CA SER A 153 7.72 -5.84 -0.35
C SER A 153 6.28 -5.81 0.18
N TYR A 154 5.43 -5.02 -0.44
CA TYR A 154 4.02 -4.91 -0.11
C TYR A 154 3.21 -4.48 -1.33
N VAL A 155 2.06 -5.09 -1.53
CA VAL A 155 1.12 -4.73 -2.59
C VAL A 155 -0.25 -4.44 -1.99
N ALA A 156 -0.90 -3.37 -2.47
CA ALA A 156 -2.31 -3.13 -2.17
C ALA A 156 -3.18 -3.40 -3.39
N VAL A 157 -4.34 -4.03 -3.17
CA VAL A 157 -5.42 -4.12 -4.15
C VAL A 157 -6.47 -3.08 -3.78
N GLY A 158 -6.73 -2.17 -4.71
CA GLY A 158 -7.62 -1.04 -4.50
C GLY A 158 -9.09 -1.42 -4.34
N ALA A 159 -9.85 -0.53 -3.70
CA ALA A 159 -11.28 -0.72 -3.42
C ALA A 159 -12.17 -0.94 -4.67
N ARG A 160 -11.68 -0.54 -5.87
CA ARG A 160 -12.40 -0.75 -7.15
C ARG A 160 -11.96 -2.02 -7.86
N SER A 161 -10.87 -2.64 -7.41
CA SER A 161 -10.26 -3.84 -8.00
C SER A 161 -10.43 -5.09 -7.16
N VAL A 162 -10.87 -4.96 -5.91
CA VAL A 162 -10.98 -6.07 -4.95
C VAL A 162 -11.97 -7.17 -5.37
N GLU A 163 -12.93 -6.84 -6.23
CA GLU A 163 -13.89 -7.82 -6.79
C GLU A 163 -13.37 -8.49 -8.06
N ASP A 164 -12.33 -7.91 -8.70
CA ASP A 164 -11.81 -8.43 -9.96
C ASP A 164 -11.05 -9.74 -9.76
N GLN A 165 -11.45 -10.75 -10.55
CA GLN A 165 -10.91 -12.09 -10.46
C GLN A 165 -9.41 -12.15 -10.78
N GLN A 166 -8.91 -11.37 -11.74
CA GLN A 166 -7.49 -11.38 -12.09
C GLN A 166 -6.61 -10.86 -10.94
N HIS A 167 -7.08 -9.86 -10.18
CA HIS A 167 -6.36 -9.37 -8.99
C HIS A 167 -6.27 -10.42 -7.90
N ARG A 168 -7.37 -11.15 -7.63
CA ARG A 168 -7.42 -12.23 -6.63
C ARG A 168 -6.48 -13.38 -7.02
N LEU A 169 -6.55 -13.82 -8.27
CA LEU A 169 -5.69 -14.89 -8.80
C LEU A 169 -4.21 -14.47 -8.81
N THR A 170 -3.91 -13.24 -9.22
CA THR A 170 -2.52 -12.74 -9.17
C THR A 170 -2.02 -12.68 -7.72
N ALA A 171 -2.83 -12.19 -6.78
CA ALA A 171 -2.46 -12.12 -5.37
C ALA A 171 -2.14 -13.50 -4.79
N SER A 172 -2.85 -14.56 -5.21
CA SER A 172 -2.59 -15.95 -4.77
C SER A 172 -1.23 -16.50 -5.20
N GLY A 173 -0.59 -15.88 -6.19
CA GLY A 173 0.73 -16.29 -6.68
C GLY A 173 1.88 -15.38 -6.23
N LEU A 174 1.64 -14.44 -5.31
CA LEU A 174 2.69 -13.56 -4.78
C LEU A 174 3.24 -14.12 -3.46
N ASP A 175 4.53 -13.91 -3.23
CA ASP A 175 5.28 -14.34 -2.04
C ASP A 175 5.49 -13.22 -1.01
N ILE A 176 4.80 -12.08 -1.20
CA ILE A 176 4.83 -10.90 -0.33
C ILE A 176 3.42 -10.57 0.19
N PRO A 177 3.29 -9.81 1.29
CA PRO A 177 2.00 -9.39 1.81
C PRO A 177 1.18 -8.60 0.79
N VAL A 178 -0.10 -8.98 0.65
CA VAL A 178 -1.07 -8.31 -0.22
C VAL A 178 -2.26 -7.83 0.60
N GLY A 179 -2.46 -6.51 0.65
CA GLY A 179 -3.60 -5.91 1.34
C GLY A 179 -4.79 -5.74 0.42
N MET A 180 -5.93 -6.34 0.78
CA MET A 180 -7.22 -6.20 0.08
C MET A 180 -8.02 -5.09 0.72
N LYS A 181 -8.23 -3.96 0.02
CA LYS A 181 -9.08 -2.87 0.52
C LYS A 181 -10.54 -3.30 0.49
N ASN A 182 -11.32 -2.96 1.53
CA ASN A 182 -12.76 -3.09 1.42
C ASN A 182 -13.27 -2.26 0.24
N PRO A 183 -14.34 -2.73 -0.48
CA PRO A 183 -14.89 -2.00 -1.61
C PRO A 183 -15.43 -0.63 -1.18
N THR A 184 -15.64 0.25 -2.14
CA THR A 184 -16.16 1.60 -1.88
C THR A 184 -17.54 1.60 -1.24
N SER A 185 -18.34 0.55 -1.44
CA SER A 185 -19.66 0.31 -0.81
C SER A 185 -19.58 -0.11 0.66
N GLY A 186 -18.40 -0.55 1.14
CA GLY A 186 -18.20 -0.98 2.53
C GLY A 186 -18.50 -2.45 2.83
N GLU A 187 -18.83 -3.27 1.83
CA GLU A 187 -19.18 -4.68 2.03
C GLU A 187 -17.95 -5.51 2.44
N LEU A 188 -17.82 -5.80 3.73
CA LEU A 188 -16.70 -6.58 4.28
C LEU A 188 -16.67 -8.02 3.74
N SER A 189 -17.82 -8.62 3.42
CA SER A 189 -17.91 -9.96 2.82
C SER A 189 -17.16 -10.05 1.49
N VAL A 190 -17.21 -8.99 0.66
CA VAL A 190 -16.48 -8.92 -0.61
C VAL A 190 -14.97 -8.94 -0.36
N MET A 191 -14.50 -8.15 0.60
CA MET A 191 -13.10 -8.12 1.00
C MET A 191 -12.64 -9.48 1.55
N MET A 192 -13.41 -10.09 2.46
CA MET A 192 -13.10 -11.40 3.03
C MET A 192 -13.07 -12.50 1.97
N ASN A 193 -13.99 -12.49 1.01
CA ASN A 193 -13.99 -13.40 -0.14
C ASN A 193 -12.74 -13.23 -1.00
N SER A 194 -12.26 -11.99 -1.18
CA SER A 194 -11.02 -11.73 -1.92
C SER A 194 -9.79 -12.27 -1.20
N ILE A 195 -9.71 -12.08 0.11
CA ILE A 195 -8.65 -12.63 0.94
C ILE A 195 -8.69 -14.17 0.88
N ASN A 196 -9.87 -14.75 1.06
CA ASN A 196 -10.05 -16.21 1.01
C ASN A 196 -9.64 -16.78 -0.35
N ALA A 197 -10.06 -16.16 -1.44
CA ALA A 197 -9.64 -16.57 -2.78
C ALA A 197 -8.11 -16.53 -2.94
N ALA A 198 -7.46 -15.45 -2.50
CA ALA A 198 -6.01 -15.32 -2.59
C ALA A 198 -5.21 -16.30 -1.71
N HIS A 199 -5.81 -16.82 -0.63
CA HIS A 199 -5.18 -17.85 0.21
C HIS A 199 -5.13 -19.24 -0.43
N HIS A 200 -5.91 -19.48 -1.49
CA HIS A 200 -6.01 -20.80 -2.13
C HIS A 200 -5.21 -20.88 -3.43
N SER A 201 -4.86 -22.11 -3.80
CA SER A 201 -4.27 -22.45 -5.08
C SER A 201 -5.29 -22.32 -6.21
N HIS A 202 -4.84 -21.78 -7.36
CA HIS A 202 -5.67 -21.62 -8.55
C HIS A 202 -4.90 -21.99 -9.82
N THR A 203 -5.61 -22.57 -10.80
CA THR A 203 -5.11 -22.74 -12.15
C THR A 203 -5.71 -21.64 -13.04
N PHE A 204 -4.87 -20.85 -13.70
CA PHE A 204 -5.33 -19.74 -14.54
C PHE A 204 -4.33 -19.33 -15.62
N ILE A 205 -4.77 -18.49 -16.54
CA ILE A 205 -3.89 -17.96 -17.60
C ILE A 205 -3.11 -16.76 -17.06
N TYR A 206 -1.79 -16.88 -17.03
CA TYR A 206 -0.88 -15.81 -16.63
C TYR A 206 0.22 -15.63 -17.67
N ARG A 207 0.27 -14.47 -18.36
CA ARG A 207 1.27 -14.17 -19.40
C ARG A 207 1.29 -15.15 -20.55
N GLY A 208 0.13 -15.68 -20.95
CA GLY A 208 0.02 -16.68 -22.01
C GLY A 208 0.44 -18.11 -21.62
N TRP A 209 0.67 -18.33 -20.31
CA TRP A 209 0.92 -19.63 -19.72
C TRP A 209 -0.27 -20.11 -18.89
N GLU A 210 -0.53 -21.39 -18.91
CA GLU A 210 -1.31 -22.03 -17.86
C GLU A 210 -0.41 -22.16 -16.62
N VAL A 211 -0.83 -21.56 -15.51
CA VAL A 211 -0.07 -21.57 -14.24
C VAL A 211 -0.92 -22.09 -13.10
N VAL A 212 -0.26 -22.65 -12.10
CA VAL A 212 -0.87 -23.00 -10.82
C VAL A 212 -0.21 -22.13 -9.75
N SER A 213 -1.02 -21.32 -9.04
CA SER A 213 -0.55 -20.59 -7.86
C SER A 213 -0.59 -21.48 -6.62
N GLU A 214 0.20 -21.16 -5.61
CA GLU A 214 0.26 -21.95 -4.36
C GLU A 214 -0.70 -21.42 -3.28
N GLY A 215 -1.25 -20.22 -3.47
CA GLY A 215 -1.94 -19.46 -2.46
C GLY A 215 -0.99 -18.56 -1.66
N ASN A 216 -1.52 -17.45 -1.16
CA ASN A 216 -0.75 -16.46 -0.39
C ASN A 216 -1.43 -16.19 0.96
N ASP A 217 -0.96 -16.86 2.01
CA ASP A 217 -1.49 -16.75 3.36
C ASP A 217 -1.08 -15.45 4.10
N LEU A 218 -0.36 -14.55 3.42
CA LEU A 218 -0.07 -13.19 3.87
C LEU A 218 -1.05 -12.15 3.31
N THR A 219 -2.05 -12.59 2.51
CA THR A 219 -3.12 -11.71 2.04
C THR A 219 -4.02 -11.34 3.21
N HIS A 220 -4.29 -10.04 3.39
CA HIS A 220 -4.93 -9.48 4.57
C HIS A 220 -5.87 -8.31 4.24
N ALA A 221 -6.64 -7.86 5.22
CA ALA A 221 -7.60 -6.76 5.08
C ALA A 221 -6.92 -5.38 5.09
N ILE A 222 -7.48 -4.43 4.31
CA ILE A 222 -7.25 -2.99 4.50
C ILE A 222 -8.61 -2.31 4.71
N LEU A 223 -8.82 -1.74 5.89
CA LEU A 223 -10.02 -0.94 6.18
C LEU A 223 -9.76 0.53 5.80
N ARG A 224 -10.59 1.07 4.90
CA ARG A 224 -10.44 2.43 4.36
C ARG A 224 -11.68 3.32 4.51
N GLY A 225 -12.66 2.87 5.30
CA GLY A 225 -14.00 3.44 5.32
C GLY A 225 -14.77 3.17 4.03
N TYR A 226 -15.98 3.69 3.93
CA TYR A 226 -16.85 3.49 2.77
C TYR A 226 -17.74 4.72 2.50
N VAL A 227 -18.41 4.68 1.37
CA VAL A 227 -19.39 5.71 0.98
C VAL A 227 -20.74 5.03 0.79
N ASP A 228 -21.77 5.54 1.48
CA ASP A 228 -23.12 5.00 1.37
C ASP A 228 -23.80 5.42 0.05
N LYS A 229 -25.01 4.87 -0.17
CA LYS A 229 -25.81 5.16 -1.37
C LYS A 229 -26.22 6.65 -1.50
N LEU A 230 -26.11 7.43 -0.43
CA LEU A 230 -26.37 8.85 -0.40
C LEU A 230 -25.11 9.70 -0.58
N GLY A 231 -23.95 9.07 -0.82
CA GLY A 231 -22.67 9.74 -1.01
C GLY A 231 -21.98 10.19 0.29
N ARG A 232 -22.41 9.70 1.45
CA ARG A 232 -21.82 10.07 2.74
C ARG A 232 -20.70 9.12 3.09
N SER A 233 -19.56 9.66 3.56
CA SER A 233 -18.44 8.85 4.06
C SER A 233 -18.74 8.33 5.45
N HIS A 234 -18.39 7.04 5.66
CA HIS A 234 -18.49 6.35 6.93
C HIS A 234 -17.14 5.73 7.27
N PRO A 235 -16.62 5.93 8.49
CA PRO A 235 -15.44 5.23 8.97
C PRO A 235 -15.75 3.75 9.25
N ASN A 236 -14.70 2.91 9.27
CA ASN A 236 -14.77 1.50 9.67
C ASN A 236 -13.50 1.07 10.43
N TYR A 237 -13.02 1.92 11.33
CA TYR A 237 -11.82 1.70 12.14
C TYR A 237 -12.08 1.72 13.64
N HIS A 238 -13.32 1.97 14.07
CA HIS A 238 -13.65 2.02 15.50
C HIS A 238 -13.48 0.64 16.15
N TYR A 239 -13.45 0.61 17.47
CA TYR A 239 -13.25 -0.61 18.24
C TYR A 239 -14.22 -1.73 17.81
N GLU A 240 -15.50 -1.38 17.63
CA GLU A 240 -16.57 -2.32 17.23
C GLU A 240 -16.33 -2.88 15.82
N ASP A 241 -15.84 -2.05 14.88
CA ASP A 241 -15.49 -2.49 13.53
C ASP A 241 -14.33 -3.51 13.56
N LEU A 242 -13.33 -3.27 14.40
CA LEU A 242 -12.17 -4.15 14.58
C LEU A 242 -12.59 -5.48 15.24
N ILE A 243 -13.48 -5.46 16.24
CA ILE A 243 -14.05 -6.67 16.85
C ILE A 243 -14.84 -7.47 15.81
N ALA A 244 -15.71 -6.82 15.04
CA ALA A 244 -16.46 -7.50 13.98
C ALA A 244 -15.53 -8.15 12.93
N LEU A 245 -14.40 -7.52 12.61
CA LEU A 245 -13.40 -8.10 11.72
C LEU A 245 -12.67 -9.30 12.37
N CYS A 246 -12.38 -9.27 13.68
CA CYS A 246 -11.86 -10.44 14.40
C CYS A 246 -12.80 -11.64 14.27
N GLU A 247 -14.11 -11.41 14.46
CA GLU A 247 -15.13 -12.46 14.33
C GLU A 247 -15.21 -13.01 12.90
N ASN A 248 -15.15 -12.15 11.88
CA ASN A 248 -15.11 -12.57 10.47
C ASN A 248 -13.89 -13.46 10.17
N TYR A 249 -12.71 -13.11 10.67
CA TYR A 249 -11.51 -13.94 10.50
C TYR A 249 -11.63 -15.28 11.22
N LYS A 250 -12.16 -15.30 12.45
CA LYS A 250 -12.42 -16.56 13.17
C LYS A 250 -13.38 -17.47 12.40
N ALA A 251 -14.47 -16.90 11.88
CA ALA A 251 -15.46 -17.65 11.12
C ALA A 251 -14.89 -18.18 9.79
N SER A 252 -13.96 -17.47 9.17
CA SER A 252 -13.34 -17.89 7.91
C SER A 252 -12.26 -18.96 8.06
N GLY A 253 -11.67 -19.12 9.24
CA GLY A 253 -10.56 -20.05 9.50
C GLY A 253 -9.27 -19.73 8.72
N LEU A 254 -9.13 -18.53 8.20
CA LEU A 254 -7.95 -18.11 7.43
C LEU A 254 -6.70 -18.02 8.32
N LYS A 255 -5.55 -18.38 7.76
CA LYS A 255 -4.26 -18.25 8.41
C LYS A 255 -3.84 -16.78 8.49
N ASN A 256 -2.96 -16.48 9.44
CA ASN A 256 -2.33 -15.16 9.60
C ASN A 256 -3.32 -13.98 9.54
N PRO A 257 -4.40 -13.97 10.36
CA PRO A 257 -5.36 -12.89 10.36
C PRO A 257 -4.65 -11.54 10.58
N GLY A 258 -4.97 -10.57 9.73
CA GLY A 258 -4.31 -9.27 9.77
C GLY A 258 -5.13 -8.17 9.13
N VAL A 259 -4.97 -6.95 9.66
CA VAL A 259 -5.52 -5.74 9.07
C VAL A 259 -4.51 -4.60 9.12
N ILE A 260 -4.43 -3.88 8.02
CA ILE A 260 -3.86 -2.54 7.95
C ILE A 260 -5.02 -1.55 7.92
N VAL A 261 -5.03 -0.56 8.79
CA VAL A 261 -6.09 0.46 8.79
C VAL A 261 -5.59 1.71 8.07
N ASP A 262 -6.29 2.06 6.99
CA ASP A 262 -6.04 3.28 6.22
C ASP A 262 -6.66 4.47 6.96
N THR A 263 -5.84 5.36 7.45
CA THR A 263 -6.24 6.50 8.29
C THR A 263 -6.82 7.67 7.48
N ASN A 264 -6.71 7.63 6.15
CA ASN A 264 -7.27 8.65 5.25
C ASN A 264 -8.56 8.17 4.56
N HIS A 265 -8.76 8.48 3.29
CA HIS A 265 -9.92 8.13 2.47
C HIS A 265 -11.26 8.42 3.19
N SER A 266 -12.17 7.44 3.23
CA SER A 266 -13.48 7.66 3.89
C SER A 266 -13.38 7.59 5.42
N ASN A 267 -12.32 7.01 5.98
CA ASN A 267 -12.08 7.00 7.43
C ASN A 267 -11.87 8.41 7.99
N SER A 268 -11.22 9.31 7.24
CA SER A 268 -11.02 10.73 7.62
C SER A 268 -11.93 11.68 6.83
N ASN A 269 -12.79 11.17 5.96
CA ASN A 269 -13.48 11.97 4.94
C ASN A 269 -12.49 12.84 4.12
N LYS A 270 -11.28 12.31 3.86
CA LYS A 270 -10.15 12.99 3.19
C LYS A 270 -9.64 14.25 3.89
N GLN A 271 -9.92 14.39 5.18
CA GLN A 271 -9.37 15.46 6.00
C GLN A 271 -8.02 15.00 6.57
N TRP A 272 -6.95 15.40 5.91
CA TRP A 272 -5.60 14.89 6.18
C TRP A 272 -5.14 15.04 7.64
N TYR A 273 -5.56 16.06 8.34
CA TYR A 273 -5.22 16.32 9.75
C TYR A 273 -5.89 15.32 10.72
N GLU A 274 -7.02 14.71 10.33
CA GLU A 274 -7.72 13.69 11.13
C GLU A 274 -6.91 12.39 11.23
N GLN A 275 -6.00 12.14 10.33
CA GLN A 275 -5.18 10.93 10.35
C GLN A 275 -4.44 10.75 11.69
N ILE A 276 -4.03 11.84 12.33
CA ILE A 276 -3.32 11.80 13.63
C ILE A 276 -4.26 11.28 14.73
N ARG A 277 -5.48 11.81 14.82
CA ARG A 277 -6.49 11.39 15.78
C ARG A 277 -6.88 9.93 15.56
N ILE A 278 -7.17 9.58 14.31
CA ILE A 278 -7.58 8.23 13.90
C ILE A 278 -6.48 7.22 14.25
N ALA A 279 -5.23 7.51 13.93
CA ALA A 279 -4.11 6.63 14.27
C ALA A 279 -4.02 6.37 15.79
N LYS A 280 -4.15 7.41 16.62
CA LYS A 280 -4.13 7.29 18.08
C LYS A 280 -5.33 6.50 18.61
N GLU A 281 -6.51 6.67 18.05
CA GLU A 281 -7.72 5.93 18.42
C GLU A 281 -7.55 4.43 18.12
N ILE A 282 -7.03 4.08 16.92
CA ILE A 282 -6.77 2.69 16.55
C ILE A 282 -5.75 2.06 17.50
N ILE A 283 -4.63 2.74 17.77
CA ILE A 283 -3.64 2.24 18.72
C ILE A 283 -4.28 2.01 20.10
N ASN A 284 -5.07 2.96 20.60
CA ASN A 284 -5.77 2.78 21.89
C ASN A 284 -6.72 1.57 21.86
N SER A 285 -7.44 1.34 20.77
CA SER A 285 -8.30 0.15 20.59
C SER A 285 -7.49 -1.15 20.68
N THR A 286 -6.28 -1.19 20.09
CA THR A 286 -5.39 -2.36 20.21
C THR A 286 -4.96 -2.63 21.65
N LEU A 287 -4.80 -1.60 22.47
CA LEU A 287 -4.38 -1.74 23.86
C LEU A 287 -5.50 -2.22 24.80
N GLN A 288 -6.77 -2.16 24.36
CA GLN A 288 -7.94 -2.58 25.14
C GLN A 288 -8.29 -4.05 24.98
N ASN A 289 -7.84 -4.70 23.88
CA ASN A 289 -8.25 -6.06 23.53
C ASN A 289 -7.12 -6.81 22.84
N GLU A 290 -6.76 -7.98 23.35
CA GLU A 290 -5.64 -8.80 22.85
C GLU A 290 -5.90 -9.33 21.43
N GLU A 291 -7.15 -9.64 21.08
CA GLU A 291 -7.49 -10.12 19.72
C GLU A 291 -7.34 -8.98 18.72
N VAL A 292 -7.81 -7.78 19.05
CA VAL A 292 -7.61 -6.57 18.24
C VAL A 292 -6.12 -6.24 18.13
N TYR A 293 -5.35 -6.38 19.22
CA TYR A 293 -3.91 -6.20 19.20
C TYR A 293 -3.21 -7.15 18.21
N LYS A 294 -3.60 -8.42 18.19
CA LYS A 294 -3.03 -9.43 17.27
C LYS A 294 -3.50 -9.23 15.83
N LEU A 295 -4.72 -8.75 15.63
CA LEU A 295 -5.30 -8.52 14.32
C LEU A 295 -4.69 -7.30 13.62
N VAL A 296 -4.58 -6.15 14.33
CA VAL A 296 -4.13 -4.89 13.73
C VAL A 296 -2.61 -4.91 13.58
N LYS A 297 -2.15 -5.23 12.37
CA LYS A 297 -0.72 -5.32 12.03
C LYS A 297 -0.09 -3.95 11.78
N GLY A 298 -0.89 -2.95 11.43
CA GLY A 298 -0.36 -1.63 11.11
C GLY A 298 -1.38 -0.62 10.61
N LEU A 299 -0.85 0.53 10.20
CA LEU A 299 -1.60 1.63 9.62
C LEU A 299 -1.10 1.95 8.21
N MET A 300 -2.00 2.49 7.38
CA MET A 300 -1.65 3.14 6.11
C MET A 300 -1.93 4.64 6.25
N ILE A 301 -0.89 5.46 6.00
CA ILE A 301 -0.93 6.91 6.22
C ILE A 301 -0.56 7.64 4.95
N GLU A 302 -1.42 8.53 4.46
CA GLU A 302 -1.09 9.40 3.35
C GLU A 302 -0.34 10.63 3.85
N SER A 303 0.94 10.65 3.56
CA SER A 303 1.88 11.68 4.02
C SER A 303 2.88 12.08 2.94
N TYR A 304 3.23 13.36 2.90
CA TYR A 304 4.24 13.90 2.01
C TYR A 304 5.08 14.98 2.71
N ILE A 305 5.85 15.76 1.97
CA ILE A 305 6.71 16.81 2.56
C ILE A 305 5.86 17.94 3.15
N GLU A 306 4.86 18.41 2.38
CA GLU A 306 3.97 19.52 2.76
C GLU A 306 2.55 19.03 3.08
N ASP A 307 1.86 19.77 3.96
CA ASP A 307 0.47 19.50 4.31
C ASP A 307 -0.50 19.74 3.15
N GLY A 308 -1.53 18.90 3.08
CA GLY A 308 -2.68 19.09 2.21
C GLY A 308 -2.44 18.65 0.78
N SER A 309 -3.10 19.33 -0.15
CA SER A 309 -2.99 19.10 -1.60
C SER A 309 -2.95 20.40 -2.37
N GLN A 310 -2.62 20.34 -3.64
CA GLN A 310 -2.49 21.46 -4.55
C GLN A 310 -3.11 21.12 -5.91
N LYS A 311 -3.39 22.15 -6.70
CA LYS A 311 -3.64 21.98 -8.13
C LYS A 311 -2.31 21.69 -8.84
N LEU A 312 -2.39 21.00 -9.96
CA LEU A 312 -1.20 20.56 -10.70
C LEU A 312 -0.30 21.74 -11.12
N GLU A 313 -0.92 22.88 -11.44
CA GLU A 313 -0.24 24.09 -11.94
C GLU A 313 0.48 24.90 -10.82
N GLU A 314 0.17 24.65 -9.56
CA GLU A 314 0.79 25.38 -8.43
C GLU A 314 2.26 25.00 -8.21
N GLY A 315 2.65 23.75 -8.52
CA GLY A 315 4.03 23.31 -8.58
C GLY A 315 4.81 23.32 -7.26
N VAL A 316 4.13 23.37 -6.11
CA VAL A 316 4.78 23.34 -4.80
C VAL A 316 5.49 22.01 -4.56
N TYR A 317 6.77 22.06 -4.26
CA TYR A 317 7.61 20.88 -4.06
C TYR A 317 7.12 20.03 -2.88
N GLY A 318 6.91 18.73 -3.12
CA GLY A 318 6.52 17.79 -2.07
C GLY A 318 5.09 17.99 -1.51
N LYS A 319 4.21 18.68 -2.24
CA LYS A 319 2.80 18.81 -1.92
C LYS A 319 1.97 17.94 -2.86
N SER A 320 1.02 17.16 -2.32
CA SER A 320 0.24 16.21 -3.09
C SER A 320 -0.58 16.89 -4.20
N ILE A 321 -0.57 16.31 -5.41
CA ILE A 321 -1.43 16.71 -6.54
C ILE A 321 -2.70 15.85 -6.66
N THR A 322 -2.95 15.00 -5.67
CA THR A 322 -4.13 14.13 -5.58
C THR A 322 -4.82 14.32 -4.23
N ASP A 323 -5.10 13.26 -3.46
CA ASP A 323 -5.74 13.45 -2.16
C ASP A 323 -4.78 14.14 -1.16
N PRO A 324 -5.30 14.97 -0.23
CA PRO A 324 -4.46 15.74 0.68
C PRO A 324 -3.72 14.83 1.66
N CYS A 325 -2.45 15.16 1.91
CA CYS A 325 -1.52 14.39 2.73
C CYS A 325 -1.15 15.12 4.02
N LEU A 326 -0.75 14.36 5.03
CA LEU A 326 -0.13 14.87 6.25
C LEU A 326 1.31 15.30 5.95
N GLY A 327 1.72 16.49 6.38
CA GLY A 327 3.08 16.99 6.16
C GLY A 327 4.11 16.29 7.06
N ARG A 328 5.36 16.31 6.62
CA ARG A 328 6.47 15.53 7.21
C ARG A 328 6.65 15.73 8.73
N ASN A 329 6.57 16.97 9.23
CA ASN A 329 6.87 17.25 10.65
C ASN A 329 5.82 16.61 11.57
N LYS A 330 4.54 16.68 11.18
CA LYS A 330 3.45 16.02 11.89
C LYS A 330 3.53 14.50 11.77
N THR A 331 3.98 14.01 10.62
CA THR A 331 4.21 12.59 10.38
C THR A 331 5.31 12.04 11.26
N GLU A 332 6.45 12.72 11.35
CA GLU A 332 7.55 12.30 12.21
C GLU A 332 7.11 12.23 13.67
N GLN A 333 6.42 13.26 14.16
CA GLN A 333 5.89 13.25 15.51
C GLN A 333 4.89 12.11 15.73
N LEU A 334 3.99 11.85 14.78
CA LEU A 334 3.04 10.75 14.86
C LEU A 334 3.73 9.38 14.92
N ILE A 335 4.78 9.16 14.14
CA ILE A 335 5.56 7.90 14.17
C ILE A 335 6.20 7.71 15.56
N LEU A 336 6.79 8.76 16.11
CA LEU A 336 7.39 8.72 17.46
C LEU A 336 6.35 8.45 18.55
N ASP A 337 5.19 9.12 18.47
CA ASP A 337 4.06 8.90 19.41
C ASP A 337 3.57 7.45 19.36
N ILE A 338 3.42 6.87 18.16
CA ILE A 338 3.00 5.47 17.98
C ILE A 338 4.05 4.53 18.58
N ALA A 339 5.33 4.75 18.32
CA ALA A 339 6.41 3.93 18.88
C ALA A 339 6.42 3.97 20.40
N GLU A 340 6.21 5.15 21.00
CA GLU A 340 6.15 5.30 22.47
C GLU A 340 4.94 4.54 23.06
N LEU A 341 3.75 4.65 22.46
CA LEU A 341 2.56 3.92 22.90
C LEU A 341 2.76 2.40 22.81
N ARG A 342 3.35 1.91 21.75
CA ARG A 342 3.67 0.48 21.56
C ARG A 342 4.69 -0.02 22.59
N ARG A 343 5.72 0.77 22.87
CA ARG A 343 6.75 0.45 23.88
C ARG A 343 6.19 0.36 25.29
N LYS A 344 5.26 1.26 25.65
CA LYS A 344 4.60 1.24 26.95
C LYS A 344 3.74 0.00 27.17
N HIS A 345 3.16 -0.54 26.11
CA HIS A 345 2.31 -1.74 26.20
C HIS A 345 3.12 -3.03 26.34
N ARG A 346 4.34 -3.09 25.81
CA ARG A 346 5.22 -4.27 25.93
C ARG A 346 5.84 -4.46 27.32
N LYS A 347 5.74 -3.46 28.19
CA LYS A 347 6.19 -3.52 29.60
C LYS A 347 5.08 -4.03 30.50
#